data_9b06b7fb82b9806c5e44bfa4e863e4aa
#
_entry.id   9b06b7fb82b9806c5e44bfa4e863e4aa
#
_cell.length_a   1.000
_cell.length_b   1.000
_cell.length_c   1.000
_cell.angle_alpha   90.00
_cell.angle_beta   90.00
_cell.angle_gamma   90.00
#
_symmetry.space_group_name_H-M   'P 1'
#
loop_
_entity.id
_entity.type
_entity.pdbx_description
1 polymer ?
#
loop_
_entity_poly.entity_id
_entity_poly.type
_entity_poly.pdbx_seq_one_letter_code
_entity_poly.pdbx_strand_id
1 'polypeptide(L)'
;MDNKRMADLLYPHVTETPEDVEKRYPARQLPEGAKVTRFAPSPTGFVHFGGMYQVMIDERLAHQSGGILYLRIEDTDARREVPGASQSLIRTLAHYNVLFDEGAAIAEDGSITDRGPYGPFRQSRRKEIYQVYAKKLVAEGKAYPVFTTPEELEEALAADKKTENKTKDWEAASEESRKEMLANRAITPEEAEEQLRKGNPFVLRILSEGDGERKVRFNDLIKGDLELPENDEDFVLLKSDGIPTYHFAHAVDDHLMGTTHVIRGEEWLPSLPKHIQLFRYLGFKQPKYLHTAQVLRLDEEGNKKKLSKRDRGAKMEDYDGLGYPPESVIEYLMTLLNSNYEEWHAQNPDQPYTAFPFSVKKMSTSGCLFDFDKLNDVSKNVIARMTAEDVVAGVTGWAEQFDPEFASCLKEDPDKALAIFSIGRGGKKPRKDFANWKDAKTFVQFFYGPYFRIEDEAEGFDGKLIAQILETYLDGYRPEDDANAWFEHVKAVGEQYGFCSNMKEYREHPENWTGSVGDVSMFLRLALTGRKNSPDLYTVMQILGSAESERRIRMYAADCKNN
;
A
#
# COMPACT_ATOMS: atom_id res chain seq x y z
N MET A 1 45.89 21.16 -11.26
CA MET A 1 45.33 21.54 -9.92
C MET A 1 45.80 20.49 -8.93
N ASP A 2 46.20 20.88 -7.72
CA ASP A 2 46.56 19.90 -6.69
C ASP A 2 45.28 19.40 -5.98
N ASN A 3 44.62 18.49 -6.64
CA ASN A 3 43.33 17.95 -6.17
C ASN A 3 43.45 17.18 -4.86
N LYS A 4 44.64 16.57 -4.60
CA LYS A 4 44.89 15.87 -3.35
C LYS A 4 44.96 16.83 -2.17
N ARG A 5 45.69 17.95 -2.34
CA ARG A 5 45.72 19.02 -1.31
C ARG A 5 44.32 19.61 -1.10
N MET A 6 43.55 19.83 -2.17
CA MET A 6 42.16 20.28 -2.07
C MET A 6 41.31 19.31 -1.22
N ALA A 7 41.39 18.02 -1.48
CA ALA A 7 40.66 17.01 -0.73
C ALA A 7 41.02 17.00 0.77
N ASP A 8 42.32 17.15 1.07
CA ASP A 8 42.80 17.18 2.46
C ASP A 8 42.38 18.49 3.20
N LEU A 9 42.31 19.61 2.50
CA LEU A 9 41.78 20.87 3.05
C LEU A 9 40.29 20.81 3.37
N LEU A 10 39.48 20.24 2.47
CA LEU A 10 38.04 20.16 2.66
C LEU A 10 37.62 19.11 3.70
N TYR A 11 38.35 18.02 3.79
CA TYR A 11 38.04 16.88 4.66
C TYR A 11 39.24 16.46 5.52
N PRO A 12 39.77 17.36 6.38
CA PRO A 12 40.97 17.08 7.19
C PRO A 12 40.74 15.98 8.25
N HIS A 13 39.48 15.81 8.69
CA HIS A 13 39.08 14.81 9.69
C HIS A 13 38.83 13.42 9.07
N VAL A 14 38.75 13.30 7.74
CA VAL A 14 38.51 12.03 7.05
C VAL A 14 39.84 11.34 6.82
N THR A 15 40.15 10.34 7.64
CA THR A 15 41.39 9.54 7.59
C THR A 15 41.17 8.16 6.97
N GLU A 16 39.95 7.65 6.97
CA GLU A 16 39.58 6.39 6.32
C GLU A 16 39.67 6.51 4.79
N THR A 17 40.01 5.41 4.15
CA THR A 17 39.97 5.27 2.70
C THR A 17 38.70 4.53 2.24
N PRO A 18 38.30 4.61 0.95
CA PRO A 18 37.23 3.79 0.42
C PRO A 18 37.44 2.28 0.71
N GLU A 19 38.66 1.80 0.60
CA GLU A 19 39.01 0.40 0.85
C GLU A 19 38.79 0.00 2.32
N ASP A 20 38.98 0.92 3.26
CA ASP A 20 38.69 0.67 4.68
C ASP A 20 37.18 0.61 4.95
N VAL A 21 36.41 1.47 4.27
CA VAL A 21 34.95 1.41 4.30
C VAL A 21 34.45 0.08 3.73
N GLU A 22 34.94 -0.33 2.56
CA GLU A 22 34.51 -1.56 1.89
C GLU A 22 34.81 -2.83 2.68
N LYS A 23 35.87 -2.85 3.50
CA LYS A 23 36.15 -3.97 4.43
C LYS A 23 35.02 -4.19 5.44
N ARG A 24 34.29 -3.13 5.80
CA ARG A 24 33.13 -3.22 6.70
C ARG A 24 31.86 -3.71 5.99
N TYR A 25 31.85 -3.64 4.65
CA TYR A 25 30.73 -4.05 3.79
C TYR A 25 31.19 -5.13 2.79
N PRO A 26 31.54 -6.33 3.26
CA PRO A 26 32.05 -7.39 2.38
C PRO A 26 30.99 -7.83 1.37
N ALA A 27 31.44 -8.37 0.25
CA ALA A 27 30.54 -8.92 -0.76
C ALA A 27 29.61 -9.98 -0.15
N ARG A 28 28.33 -9.92 -0.48
CA ARG A 28 27.31 -10.85 0.02
C ARG A 28 27.55 -12.27 -0.47
N GLN A 29 27.41 -13.25 0.42
CA GLN A 29 27.48 -14.67 0.10
C GLN A 29 26.05 -15.18 -0.15
N LEU A 30 25.61 -15.13 -1.40
CA LEU A 30 24.25 -15.50 -1.81
C LEU A 30 24.30 -16.53 -2.95
N PRO A 31 23.22 -17.32 -3.14
CA PRO A 31 23.11 -18.22 -4.30
C PRO A 31 23.30 -17.48 -5.62
N GLU A 32 23.76 -18.20 -6.65
CA GLU A 32 23.89 -17.64 -7.99
C GLU A 32 22.53 -17.16 -8.50
N GLY A 33 22.48 -15.94 -9.02
CA GLY A 33 21.25 -15.33 -9.51
C GLY A 33 20.36 -14.69 -8.44
N ALA A 34 20.72 -14.80 -7.16
CA ALA A 34 20.01 -14.13 -6.07
C ALA A 34 20.02 -12.61 -6.27
N LYS A 35 18.89 -11.98 -5.98
CA LYS A 35 18.70 -10.53 -6.14
C LYS A 35 18.68 -9.85 -4.78
N VAL A 36 19.41 -8.77 -4.67
CA VAL A 36 19.34 -7.86 -3.51
C VAL A 36 18.56 -6.63 -3.95
N THR A 37 17.43 -6.42 -3.30
CA THR A 37 16.53 -5.29 -3.53
C THR A 37 16.39 -4.47 -2.25
N ARG A 38 15.87 -3.27 -2.38
CA ARG A 38 15.65 -2.40 -1.22
C ARG A 38 14.40 -1.54 -1.38
N PHE A 39 13.64 -1.46 -0.32
CA PHE A 39 12.68 -0.38 -0.16
C PHE A 39 13.38 0.76 0.58
N ALA A 40 13.39 1.96 -0.02
CA ALA A 40 14.19 3.08 0.46
C ALA A 40 13.34 4.37 0.56
N PRO A 41 12.34 4.41 1.45
CA PRO A 41 11.44 5.53 1.59
C PRO A 41 12.04 6.66 2.43
N SER A 42 11.65 7.91 2.11
CA SER A 42 11.84 9.04 3.03
C SER A 42 10.72 9.05 4.09
N PRO A 43 11.01 9.35 5.38
CA PRO A 43 10.03 9.32 6.47
C PRO A 43 9.14 10.59 6.47
N THR A 44 8.35 10.77 5.41
CA THR A 44 7.53 11.97 5.17
C THR A 44 6.04 11.79 5.50
N GLY A 45 5.69 10.80 6.30
CA GLY A 45 4.33 10.52 6.75
C GLY A 45 3.90 9.06 6.52
N PHE A 46 2.73 8.85 5.98
CA PHE A 46 2.11 7.54 5.77
C PHE A 46 2.69 6.77 4.57
N VAL A 47 2.47 5.45 4.57
CA VAL A 47 2.79 4.60 3.41
C VAL A 47 1.76 4.84 2.30
N HIS A 48 2.23 5.32 1.16
CA HIS A 48 1.37 5.51 -0.02
C HIS A 48 1.17 4.17 -0.75
N PHE A 49 -0.01 3.96 -1.33
CA PHE A 49 -0.32 2.74 -2.12
C PHE A 49 0.73 2.46 -3.22
N GLY A 50 1.22 3.51 -3.89
CA GLY A 50 2.32 3.38 -4.86
C GLY A 50 3.64 2.90 -4.24
N GLY A 51 3.91 3.23 -2.98
CA GLY A 51 5.06 2.70 -2.23
C GLY A 51 4.87 1.22 -1.89
N MET A 52 3.66 0.83 -1.49
CA MET A 52 3.31 -0.58 -1.28
C MET A 52 3.43 -1.38 -2.59
N TYR A 53 2.95 -0.82 -3.71
CA TYR A 53 3.13 -1.42 -5.03
C TYR A 53 4.61 -1.68 -5.37
N GLN A 54 5.50 -0.73 -5.06
CA GLN A 54 6.94 -0.87 -5.30
C GLN A 54 7.58 -1.93 -4.39
N VAL A 55 7.31 -1.88 -3.08
CA VAL A 55 7.92 -2.82 -2.13
C VAL A 55 7.49 -4.26 -2.39
N MET A 56 6.28 -4.49 -2.90
CA MET A 56 5.85 -5.83 -3.31
C MET A 56 6.69 -6.37 -4.48
N ILE A 57 7.12 -5.51 -5.40
CA ILE A 57 8.04 -5.91 -6.49
C ILE A 57 9.42 -6.22 -5.91
N ASP A 58 9.92 -5.37 -5.01
CA ASP A 58 11.19 -5.58 -4.32
C ASP A 58 11.20 -6.94 -3.61
N GLU A 59 10.15 -7.23 -2.86
CA GLU A 59 9.96 -8.47 -2.09
C GLU A 59 9.91 -9.69 -3.03
N ARG A 60 9.05 -9.66 -4.06
CA ARG A 60 8.92 -10.78 -5.00
C ARG A 60 10.22 -11.09 -5.73
N LEU A 61 10.94 -10.06 -6.18
CA LEU A 61 12.22 -10.25 -6.87
C LEU A 61 13.31 -10.82 -5.97
N ALA A 62 13.40 -10.33 -4.73
CA ALA A 62 14.38 -10.81 -3.76
C ALA A 62 14.06 -12.25 -3.36
N HIS A 63 12.92 -12.49 -2.75
CA HIS A 63 12.61 -13.77 -2.12
C HIS A 63 12.43 -14.90 -3.14
N GLN A 64 11.80 -14.63 -4.30
CA GLN A 64 11.69 -15.64 -5.36
C GLN A 64 13.05 -16.09 -5.91
N SER A 65 14.09 -15.27 -5.78
CA SER A 65 15.46 -15.61 -6.23
C SER A 65 16.36 -16.16 -5.12
N GLY A 66 15.87 -16.31 -3.89
CA GLY A 66 16.68 -16.65 -2.72
C GLY A 66 17.63 -15.53 -2.30
N GLY A 67 17.27 -14.30 -2.60
CA GLY A 67 18.04 -13.08 -2.30
C GLY A 67 17.57 -12.37 -1.02
N ILE A 68 17.84 -11.07 -0.94
CA ILE A 68 17.66 -10.23 0.25
C ILE A 68 16.79 -9.02 -0.10
N LEU A 69 15.77 -8.77 0.72
CA LEU A 69 15.05 -7.50 0.78
C LEU A 69 15.47 -6.74 2.03
N TYR A 70 15.93 -5.49 1.89
CA TYR A 70 16.23 -4.66 3.04
C TYR A 70 15.51 -3.31 3.03
N LEU A 71 15.31 -2.75 4.25
CA LEU A 71 14.70 -1.44 4.46
C LEU A 71 15.78 -0.40 4.77
N ARG A 72 15.88 0.64 3.95
CA ARG A 72 16.73 1.82 4.20
C ARG A 72 15.86 3.06 4.38
N ILE A 73 16.06 3.80 5.46
CA ILE A 73 15.37 5.06 5.71
C ILE A 73 16.20 6.22 5.13
N GLU A 74 15.62 6.92 4.14
CA GLU A 74 16.26 8.06 3.47
C GLU A 74 15.85 9.37 4.16
N ASP A 75 16.47 9.65 5.30
CA ASP A 75 16.22 10.78 6.20
C ASP A 75 17.25 11.91 6.06
N THR A 76 17.81 12.10 4.87
CA THR A 76 18.81 13.16 4.59
C THR A 76 18.20 14.56 4.52
N ASP A 77 16.88 14.71 4.49
CA ASP A 77 16.18 15.99 4.57
C ASP A 77 15.37 16.09 5.87
N ALA A 78 16.04 16.51 6.93
CA ALA A 78 15.43 16.65 8.26
C ALA A 78 14.22 17.60 8.30
N ARG A 79 14.08 18.53 7.33
CA ARG A 79 12.95 19.45 7.26
C ARG A 79 11.65 18.79 6.84
N ARG A 80 11.73 17.65 6.15
CA ARG A 80 10.57 16.89 5.68
C ARG A 80 10.28 15.65 6.55
N GLU A 81 11.14 15.36 7.52
CA GLU A 81 10.92 14.27 8.45
C GLU A 81 9.73 14.57 9.37
N VAL A 82 8.77 13.65 9.42
CA VAL A 82 7.63 13.71 10.33
C VAL A 82 7.95 12.86 11.55
N PRO A 83 7.85 13.39 12.78
CA PRO A 83 8.09 12.60 13.99
C PRO A 83 7.24 11.32 14.04
N GLY A 84 7.87 10.18 14.28
CA GLY A 84 7.20 8.88 14.33
C GLY A 84 6.89 8.24 12.96
N ALA A 85 7.17 8.93 11.83
CA ALA A 85 6.88 8.39 10.50
C ALA A 85 7.67 7.11 10.18
N SER A 86 8.92 7.00 10.62
CA SER A 86 9.72 5.79 10.41
C SER A 86 9.12 4.58 11.14
N GLN A 87 8.66 4.75 12.38
CA GLN A 87 7.99 3.68 13.13
C GLN A 87 6.64 3.31 12.52
N SER A 88 5.83 4.31 12.12
CA SER A 88 4.55 4.08 11.44
C SER A 88 4.75 3.30 10.15
N LEU A 89 5.70 3.70 9.33
CA LEU A 89 6.06 3.03 8.09
C LEU A 89 6.42 1.55 8.31
N ILE A 90 7.29 1.25 9.28
CA ILE A 90 7.71 -0.13 9.57
C ILE A 90 6.50 -0.97 10.04
N ARG A 91 5.65 -0.41 10.92
CA ARG A 91 4.44 -1.10 11.40
C ARG A 91 3.44 -1.36 10.29
N THR A 92 3.19 -0.36 9.44
CA THR A 92 2.27 -0.51 8.29
C THR A 92 2.78 -1.61 7.34
N LEU A 93 4.06 -1.62 7.00
CA LEU A 93 4.62 -2.66 6.12
C LEU A 93 4.52 -4.05 6.75
N ALA A 94 4.81 -4.18 8.05
CA ALA A 94 4.68 -5.44 8.78
C ALA A 94 3.21 -5.92 8.86
N HIS A 95 2.25 -5.00 9.03
CA HIS A 95 0.82 -5.30 9.01
C HIS A 95 0.37 -5.94 7.68
N TYR A 96 0.95 -5.51 6.57
CA TYR A 96 0.73 -6.10 5.25
C TYR A 96 1.70 -7.24 4.90
N ASN A 97 2.33 -7.89 5.90
CA ASN A 97 3.25 -9.01 5.72
C ASN A 97 4.47 -8.73 4.83
N VAL A 98 4.87 -7.46 4.67
CA VAL A 98 6.14 -7.12 4.03
C VAL A 98 7.25 -7.25 5.07
N LEU A 99 7.95 -8.38 5.02
CA LEU A 99 9.02 -8.71 5.96
C LEU A 99 10.38 -8.46 5.31
N PHE A 100 11.18 -7.63 5.97
CA PHE A 100 12.55 -7.35 5.52
C PHE A 100 13.52 -8.34 6.17
N ASP A 101 14.48 -8.81 5.40
CA ASP A 101 15.56 -9.68 5.91
C ASP A 101 16.54 -8.87 6.76
N GLU A 102 16.83 -7.63 6.31
CA GLU A 102 17.72 -6.67 6.95
C GLU A 102 17.12 -5.26 6.90
N GLY A 103 17.73 -4.32 7.60
CA GLY A 103 17.33 -2.91 7.49
C GLY A 103 16.97 -2.26 8.81
N ALA A 104 16.35 -1.09 8.71
CA ALA A 104 15.79 -0.38 9.85
C ALA A 104 14.65 -1.19 10.47
N ALA A 105 14.66 -1.33 11.78
CA ALA A 105 13.68 -2.09 12.55
C ALA A 105 13.27 -1.31 13.81
N ILE A 106 12.21 -1.73 14.47
CA ILE A 106 11.77 -1.16 15.75
C ILE A 106 12.31 -2.03 16.88
N ALA A 107 13.04 -1.42 17.81
CA ALA A 107 13.50 -2.06 19.03
C ALA A 107 12.38 -2.21 20.07
N GLU A 108 12.62 -2.97 21.14
CA GLU A 108 11.63 -3.19 22.21
C GLU A 108 11.18 -1.88 22.91
N ASP A 109 12.07 -0.90 23.00
CA ASP A 109 11.78 0.43 23.54
C ASP A 109 11.04 1.37 22.57
N GLY A 110 10.74 0.89 21.35
CA GLY A 110 10.08 1.66 20.29
C GLY A 110 11.02 2.54 19.46
N SER A 111 12.31 2.58 19.75
CA SER A 111 13.30 3.31 18.95
C SER A 111 13.61 2.60 17.64
N ILE A 112 14.18 3.33 16.67
CA ILE A 112 14.66 2.75 15.42
C ILE A 112 16.07 2.18 15.63
N THR A 113 16.22 0.90 15.34
CA THR A 113 17.48 0.15 15.37
C THR A 113 17.82 -0.42 13.99
N ASP A 114 18.99 -1.02 13.86
CA ASP A 114 19.44 -1.68 12.64
C ASP A 114 19.45 -3.20 12.82
N ARG A 115 18.99 -3.94 11.83
CA ARG A 115 19.06 -5.40 11.75
C ARG A 115 19.88 -5.82 10.54
N GLY A 116 20.90 -6.63 10.75
CA GLY A 116 21.79 -7.09 9.69
C GLY A 116 23.14 -6.37 9.65
N PRO A 117 24.13 -6.89 8.88
CA PRO A 117 25.52 -6.45 8.96
C PRO A 117 25.85 -5.22 8.09
N TYR A 118 24.91 -4.75 7.26
CA TYR A 118 25.15 -3.67 6.30
C TYR A 118 24.65 -2.30 6.77
N GLY A 119 24.32 -2.17 8.06
CA GLY A 119 23.93 -0.89 8.67
C GLY A 119 25.08 0.12 8.79
N PRO A 120 24.81 1.36 9.23
CA PRO A 120 23.47 1.87 9.59
C PRO A 120 22.53 1.95 8.37
N PHE A 121 21.23 1.62 8.59
CA PHE A 121 20.22 1.69 7.54
C PHE A 121 19.44 3.02 7.53
N ARG A 122 19.82 3.98 8.37
CA ARG A 122 19.39 5.37 8.30
C ARG A 122 20.49 6.22 7.67
N GLN A 123 20.18 6.94 6.58
CA GLN A 123 21.17 7.71 5.84
C GLN A 123 21.80 8.83 6.67
N SER A 124 21.03 9.47 7.55
CA SER A 124 21.54 10.50 8.48
C SER A 124 22.69 10.00 9.37
N ARG A 125 22.79 8.68 9.62
CA ARG A 125 23.84 8.06 10.45
C ARG A 125 25.07 7.59 9.64
N ARG A 126 25.15 7.94 8.36
CA ARG A 126 26.20 7.50 7.43
C ARG A 126 27.07 8.65 6.92
N LYS A 127 26.98 9.81 7.54
CA LYS A 127 27.67 11.04 7.10
C LYS A 127 29.15 10.83 6.83
N GLU A 128 29.87 10.20 7.75
CA GLU A 128 31.31 9.94 7.64
C GLU A 128 31.62 9.07 6.42
N ILE A 129 30.80 8.07 6.13
CA ILE A 129 30.96 7.19 4.96
C ILE A 129 30.87 8.01 3.67
N TYR A 130 29.86 8.87 3.54
CA TYR A 130 29.72 9.71 2.36
C TYR A 130 30.90 10.66 2.19
N GLN A 131 31.44 11.20 3.26
CA GLN A 131 32.59 12.09 3.22
C GLN A 131 33.88 11.39 2.74
N VAL A 132 34.06 10.10 3.02
CA VAL A 132 35.17 9.31 2.46
C VAL A 132 35.10 9.28 0.93
N TYR A 133 33.96 8.98 0.36
CA TYR A 133 33.78 8.93 -1.10
C TYR A 133 33.76 10.33 -1.73
N ALA A 134 33.29 11.35 -1.03
CA ALA A 134 33.38 12.74 -1.44
C ALA A 134 34.85 13.19 -1.53
N LYS A 135 35.66 12.90 -0.49
CA LYS A 135 37.10 13.18 -0.48
C LYS A 135 37.81 12.50 -1.67
N LYS A 136 37.47 11.23 -1.96
CA LYS A 136 37.97 10.49 -3.13
C LYS A 136 37.68 11.25 -4.44
N LEU A 137 36.41 11.66 -4.66
CA LEU A 137 36.01 12.36 -5.88
C LEU A 137 36.74 13.71 -6.03
N VAL A 138 36.98 14.44 -4.95
CA VAL A 138 37.77 15.68 -4.98
C VAL A 138 39.23 15.37 -5.34
N ALA A 139 39.85 14.37 -4.71
CA ALA A 139 41.23 13.97 -5.00
C ALA A 139 41.44 13.51 -6.45
N GLU A 140 40.43 12.95 -7.07
CA GLU A 140 40.42 12.54 -8.49
C GLU A 140 40.00 13.67 -9.45
N GLY A 141 39.69 14.87 -8.93
CA GLY A 141 39.24 15.99 -9.77
C GLY A 141 37.86 15.81 -10.38
N LYS A 142 37.01 14.97 -9.76
CA LYS A 142 35.63 14.68 -10.19
C LYS A 142 34.58 15.46 -9.40
N ALA A 143 35.01 16.21 -8.38
CA ALA A 143 34.14 17.09 -7.58
C ALA A 143 34.92 18.33 -7.11
N TYR A 144 34.19 19.40 -6.86
CA TYR A 144 34.77 20.67 -6.43
C TYR A 144 33.85 21.37 -5.41
N PRO A 145 34.41 22.22 -4.50
CA PRO A 145 33.63 22.98 -3.54
C PRO A 145 33.06 24.25 -4.19
N VAL A 146 31.87 24.62 -3.76
CA VAL A 146 31.28 25.94 -4.02
C VAL A 146 31.02 26.57 -2.66
N PHE A 147 31.76 27.65 -2.37
CA PHE A 147 31.65 28.38 -1.12
C PHE A 147 30.54 29.44 -1.21
N THR A 148 29.88 29.68 -0.08
CA THR A 148 28.89 30.75 0.11
C THR A 148 29.19 31.47 1.40
N THR A 149 28.72 32.71 1.55
CA THR A 149 28.76 33.36 2.88
C THR A 149 27.64 32.77 3.78
N PRO A 150 27.76 32.89 5.12
CA PRO A 150 26.68 32.49 6.02
C PRO A 150 25.35 33.19 5.69
N GLU A 151 25.41 34.49 5.31
CA GLU A 151 24.26 35.32 4.95
C GLU A 151 23.57 34.79 3.68
N GLU A 152 24.34 34.52 2.61
CA GLU A 152 23.84 33.94 1.37
C GLU A 152 23.22 32.55 1.60
N LEU A 153 23.80 31.74 2.50
CA LEU A 153 23.25 30.44 2.87
C LEU A 153 21.90 30.59 3.60
N GLU A 154 21.79 31.51 4.55
CA GLU A 154 20.54 31.80 5.26
C GLU A 154 19.45 32.31 4.29
N GLU A 155 19.79 33.17 3.36
CA GLU A 155 18.87 33.67 2.32
C GLU A 155 18.39 32.52 1.42
N ALA A 156 19.30 31.66 0.96
CA ALA A 156 18.96 30.50 0.15
C ALA A 156 18.04 29.52 0.90
N LEU A 157 18.31 29.24 2.17
CA LEU A 157 17.47 28.39 3.02
C LEU A 157 16.09 29.01 3.29
N ALA A 158 16.02 30.36 3.39
CA ALA A 158 14.76 31.07 3.55
C ALA A 158 13.92 31.11 2.26
N ALA A 159 14.58 31.23 1.11
CA ALA A 159 13.93 31.18 -0.21
C ALA A 159 13.37 29.78 -0.52
N ASP A 160 14.07 28.72 -0.16
CA ASP A 160 13.63 27.33 -0.34
C ASP A 160 12.34 27.01 0.44
N LYS A 161 12.10 27.68 1.58
CA LYS A 161 10.84 27.58 2.33
C LYS A 161 9.63 28.14 1.57
N LYS A 162 9.82 28.99 0.56
CA LYS A 162 8.75 29.62 -0.24
C LYS A 162 8.47 28.90 -1.57
N THR A 163 9.34 27.98 -1.99
CA THR A 163 9.27 27.31 -3.30
C THR A 163 9.20 25.80 -3.15
N GLU A 164 8.09 25.29 -2.61
CA GLU A 164 7.87 23.84 -2.45
C GLU A 164 7.72 23.05 -3.77
N ASN A 165 7.86 23.61 -4.96
CA ASN A 165 7.63 22.89 -6.22
C ASN A 165 8.31 23.45 -7.47
N LYS A 166 9.54 23.94 -7.41
CA LYS A 166 10.28 24.21 -8.67
C LYS A 166 11.70 23.70 -8.54
N THR A 167 11.97 22.53 -9.15
CA THR A 167 13.29 22.24 -9.70
C THR A 167 13.64 23.44 -10.60
N LYS A 168 14.64 24.24 -10.22
CA LYS A 168 15.15 25.28 -11.10
C LYS A 168 15.74 24.55 -12.30
N ASP A 169 15.09 24.65 -13.45
CA ASP A 169 15.59 24.15 -14.70
C ASP A 169 16.95 24.80 -14.97
N TRP A 170 17.98 23.98 -15.11
CA TRP A 170 19.32 24.38 -15.51
C TRP A 170 19.30 25.18 -16.84
N GLU A 171 18.40 24.82 -17.75
CA GLU A 171 18.19 25.53 -19.02
C GLU A 171 17.74 26.97 -18.85
N ALA A 172 17.15 27.32 -17.72
CA ALA A 172 16.74 28.67 -17.37
C ALA A 172 17.81 29.49 -16.61
N ALA A 173 18.99 28.89 -16.34
CA ALA A 173 20.08 29.61 -15.67
C ALA A 173 20.60 30.77 -16.53
N SER A 174 20.70 31.95 -15.92
CA SER A 174 21.25 33.14 -16.60
C SER A 174 22.70 32.89 -17.05
N GLU A 175 23.13 33.60 -18.09
CA GLU A 175 24.54 33.55 -18.55
C GLU A 175 25.54 33.88 -17.43
N GLU A 176 25.11 34.69 -16.48
CA GLU A 176 25.85 35.09 -15.29
C GLU A 176 26.04 33.89 -14.32
N SER A 177 24.96 33.15 -14.06
CA SER A 177 25.04 31.90 -13.23
C SER A 177 25.93 30.82 -13.85
N ARG A 178 25.97 30.73 -15.17
CA ARG A 178 26.89 29.82 -15.88
C ARG A 178 28.35 30.25 -15.76
N LYS A 179 28.64 31.56 -15.87
CA LYS A 179 29.99 32.13 -15.67
C LYS A 179 30.49 31.91 -14.25
N GLU A 180 29.63 32.13 -13.26
CA GLU A 180 29.95 31.94 -11.86
C GLU A 180 30.27 30.47 -11.57
N MET A 181 29.51 29.52 -12.12
CA MET A 181 29.76 28.12 -11.96
C MET A 181 31.07 27.67 -12.61
N LEU A 182 31.42 28.21 -13.80
CA LEU A 182 32.71 27.96 -14.45
C LEU A 182 33.88 28.49 -13.61
N ALA A 183 33.71 29.62 -12.95
CA ALA A 183 34.71 30.17 -12.03
C ALA A 183 34.91 29.25 -10.81
N ASN A 184 33.82 28.73 -10.23
CA ASN A 184 33.87 27.80 -9.12
C ASN A 184 34.56 26.47 -9.48
N ARG A 185 34.45 25.98 -10.73
CA ARG A 185 35.19 24.79 -11.19
C ARG A 185 36.71 24.98 -11.16
N ALA A 186 37.17 26.22 -11.27
CA ALA A 186 38.60 26.57 -11.35
C ALA A 186 39.23 26.97 -10.02
N ILE A 187 38.47 26.89 -8.90
CA ILE A 187 38.95 27.27 -7.56
C ILE A 187 40.24 26.56 -7.19
N THR A 188 41.23 27.30 -6.73
CA THR A 188 42.51 26.76 -6.31
C THR A 188 42.51 26.34 -4.84
N PRO A 189 43.43 25.43 -4.40
CA PRO A 189 43.58 25.08 -3.00
C PRO A 189 43.83 26.28 -2.09
N GLU A 190 44.58 27.31 -2.57
CA GLU A 190 44.88 28.53 -1.84
C GLU A 190 43.61 29.35 -1.60
N GLU A 191 42.77 29.51 -2.62
CA GLU A 191 41.48 30.21 -2.50
C GLU A 191 40.53 29.47 -1.59
N ALA A 192 40.45 28.13 -1.71
CA ALA A 192 39.64 27.30 -0.81
C ALA A 192 40.10 27.40 0.66
N GLU A 193 41.41 27.40 0.91
CA GLU A 193 41.99 27.57 2.24
C GLU A 193 41.65 28.95 2.83
N GLU A 194 41.61 30.00 2.02
CA GLU A 194 41.18 31.35 2.44
C GLU A 194 39.69 31.35 2.79
N GLN A 195 38.83 30.75 1.99
CA GLN A 195 37.39 30.63 2.27
C GLN A 195 37.12 29.87 3.57
N LEU A 196 37.80 28.73 3.77
CA LEU A 196 37.68 27.94 5.00
C LEU A 196 38.16 28.72 6.23
N ARG A 197 39.24 29.53 6.10
CA ARG A 197 39.76 30.36 7.19
C ARG A 197 38.77 31.47 7.57
N LYS A 198 38.01 32.00 6.59
CA LYS A 198 36.91 32.96 6.82
C LYS A 198 35.68 32.30 7.49
N GLY A 199 35.62 30.97 7.57
CA GLY A 199 34.48 30.22 8.11
C GLY A 199 33.32 30.08 7.11
N ASN A 200 33.56 30.32 5.83
CA ASN A 200 32.53 30.19 4.81
C ASN A 200 32.18 28.71 4.59
N PRO A 201 30.89 28.32 4.68
CA PRO A 201 30.45 26.96 4.38
C PRO A 201 30.54 26.69 2.87
N PHE A 202 30.64 25.42 2.52
CA PHE A 202 30.62 24.99 1.12
C PHE A 202 29.65 23.84 0.88
N VAL A 203 29.14 23.76 -0.35
CA VAL A 203 28.52 22.56 -0.89
C VAL A 203 29.52 21.88 -1.83
N LEU A 204 29.48 20.56 -1.88
CA LEU A 204 30.29 19.80 -2.83
C LEU A 204 29.47 19.50 -4.09
N ARG A 205 29.95 19.90 -5.26
CA ARG A 205 29.34 19.59 -6.55
C ARG A 205 30.17 18.59 -7.34
N ILE A 206 29.49 17.72 -8.10
CA ILE A 206 30.16 16.90 -9.12
C ILE A 206 30.71 17.82 -10.20
N LEU A 207 31.87 17.46 -10.76
CA LEU A 207 32.38 18.08 -11.98
C LEU A 207 31.94 17.19 -13.15
N SER A 208 30.86 17.56 -13.81
CA SER A 208 30.33 16.78 -14.93
C SER A 208 31.18 16.98 -16.19
N GLU A 209 31.57 15.86 -16.82
CA GLU A 209 32.23 15.79 -18.12
C GLU A 209 31.24 15.34 -19.22
N GLY A 210 29.95 15.27 -18.88
CA GLY A 210 28.91 14.86 -19.82
C GLY A 210 28.56 15.97 -20.82
N ASP A 211 27.87 15.56 -21.86
CA ASP A 211 27.41 16.43 -22.94
C ASP A 211 25.95 16.04 -23.25
N GLY A 212 25.02 16.99 -23.04
CA GLY A 212 23.59 16.75 -23.25
C GLY A 212 23.21 16.36 -24.68
N GLU A 213 24.06 16.64 -25.67
CA GLU A 213 23.87 16.20 -27.05
C GLU A 213 24.20 14.71 -27.25
N ARG A 214 25.06 14.16 -26.40
CA ARG A 214 25.36 12.73 -26.43
C ARG A 214 24.31 11.92 -25.71
N LYS A 215 24.11 10.66 -26.13
CA LYS A 215 23.14 9.74 -25.54
C LYS A 215 23.83 8.66 -24.73
N VAL A 216 23.29 8.40 -23.55
CA VAL A 216 23.59 7.20 -22.77
C VAL A 216 22.50 6.16 -23.01
N ARG A 217 22.92 4.93 -23.35
CA ARG A 217 22.02 3.79 -23.55
C ARG A 217 22.04 2.91 -22.33
N PHE A 218 20.88 2.45 -21.92
CA PHE A 218 20.78 1.45 -20.87
C PHE A 218 19.51 0.60 -21.05
N ASN A 219 19.51 -0.60 -20.47
CA ASN A 219 18.38 -1.50 -20.48
C ASN A 219 17.66 -1.44 -19.13
N ASP A 220 16.42 -0.92 -19.15
CA ASP A 220 15.50 -0.98 -18.01
C ASP A 220 14.70 -2.29 -18.09
N LEU A 221 14.59 -3.01 -16.98
CA LEU A 221 13.96 -4.33 -16.98
C LEU A 221 12.44 -4.30 -17.21
N ILE A 222 11.78 -3.13 -17.06
CA ILE A 222 10.35 -2.93 -17.33
C ILE A 222 10.14 -2.18 -18.64
N LYS A 223 10.86 -1.05 -18.82
CA LYS A 223 10.68 -0.15 -19.97
C LYS A 223 11.46 -0.60 -21.22
N GLY A 224 12.40 -1.54 -21.08
CA GLY A 224 13.24 -2.00 -22.18
C GLY A 224 14.44 -1.07 -22.45
N ASP A 225 14.91 -1.05 -23.69
CA ASP A 225 16.05 -0.23 -24.08
C ASP A 225 15.66 1.25 -24.18
N LEU A 226 16.40 2.07 -23.45
CA LEU A 226 16.18 3.51 -23.37
C LEU A 226 17.46 4.27 -23.78
N GLU A 227 17.26 5.44 -24.38
CA GLU A 227 18.31 6.40 -24.70
C GLU A 227 17.98 7.74 -24.05
N LEU A 228 18.86 8.20 -23.16
CA LEU A 228 18.71 9.49 -22.46
C LEU A 228 19.93 10.38 -22.75
N PRO A 229 19.78 11.73 -22.68
CA PRO A 229 20.96 12.62 -22.75
C PRO A 229 21.93 12.31 -21.60
N GLU A 230 23.23 12.47 -21.83
CA GLU A 230 24.20 12.41 -20.74
C GLU A 230 23.94 13.53 -19.75
N ASN A 231 24.34 13.31 -18.49
CA ASN A 231 24.25 14.39 -17.50
C ASN A 231 25.40 15.40 -17.73
N ASP A 232 25.07 16.62 -18.05
CA ASP A 232 25.97 17.78 -18.19
C ASP A 232 25.89 18.76 -17.00
N GLU A 233 25.01 18.49 -16.04
CA GLU A 233 24.77 19.33 -14.85
C GLU A 233 25.73 18.99 -13.71
N ASP A 234 26.33 20.02 -13.10
CA ASP A 234 27.10 19.92 -11.86
C ASP A 234 26.17 19.94 -10.65
N PHE A 235 25.49 18.84 -10.37
CA PHE A 235 24.58 18.75 -9.25
C PHE A 235 25.32 18.59 -7.91
N VAL A 236 24.64 18.98 -6.80
CA VAL A 236 25.21 18.89 -5.46
C VAL A 236 25.32 17.45 -5.01
N LEU A 237 26.48 17.05 -4.52
CA LEU A 237 26.76 15.76 -3.90
C LEU A 237 26.54 15.81 -2.38
N LEU A 238 27.23 16.75 -1.71
CA LEU A 238 27.07 17.02 -0.28
C LEU A 238 26.59 18.45 -0.04
N LYS A 239 25.63 18.57 0.85
CA LYS A 239 25.16 19.87 1.36
C LYS A 239 26.18 20.49 2.31
N SER A 240 26.00 21.76 2.67
CA SER A 240 26.90 22.49 3.57
C SER A 240 27.02 21.88 4.98
N ASP A 241 26.02 21.11 5.42
CA ASP A 241 26.06 20.35 6.68
C ASP A 241 26.82 19.01 6.54
N GLY A 242 27.31 18.69 5.34
CA GLY A 242 28.03 17.45 5.00
C GLY A 242 27.13 16.23 4.83
N ILE A 243 25.80 16.43 4.79
CA ILE A 243 24.82 15.39 4.48
C ILE A 243 24.67 15.28 2.95
N PRO A 244 24.57 14.06 2.40
CA PRO A 244 24.46 13.88 0.95
C PRO A 244 23.09 14.31 0.40
N THR A 245 23.07 14.63 -0.88
CA THR A 245 21.82 14.61 -1.65
C THR A 245 21.42 13.17 -1.96
N TYR A 246 20.16 12.96 -2.34
CA TYR A 246 19.64 11.65 -2.74
C TYR A 246 20.53 10.95 -3.78
N HIS A 247 20.99 11.67 -4.81
CA HIS A 247 21.77 11.10 -5.90
C HIS A 247 23.07 10.45 -5.41
N PHE A 248 23.79 11.14 -4.54
CA PHE A 248 25.05 10.65 -4.02
C PHE A 248 24.87 9.53 -2.99
N ALA A 249 23.92 9.71 -2.07
CA ALA A 249 23.57 8.68 -1.08
C ALA A 249 23.17 7.37 -1.76
N HIS A 250 22.30 7.45 -2.79
CA HIS A 250 21.88 6.29 -3.57
C HIS A 250 23.06 5.50 -4.14
N ALA A 251 24.02 6.18 -4.80
CA ALA A 251 25.15 5.50 -5.43
C ALA A 251 26.07 4.81 -4.41
N VAL A 252 26.39 5.50 -3.30
CA VAL A 252 27.26 4.97 -2.25
C VAL A 252 26.59 3.81 -1.50
N ASP A 253 25.34 3.99 -1.09
CA ASP A 253 24.64 3.00 -0.27
C ASP A 253 24.29 1.74 -1.06
N ASP A 254 23.79 1.87 -2.27
CA ASP A 254 23.44 0.71 -3.09
C ASP A 254 24.67 -0.12 -3.46
N HIS A 255 25.84 0.52 -3.60
CA HIS A 255 27.11 -0.20 -3.75
C HIS A 255 27.49 -0.95 -2.47
N LEU A 256 27.60 -0.24 -1.34
CA LEU A 256 28.05 -0.82 -0.07
C LEU A 256 27.11 -1.89 0.48
N MET A 257 25.80 -1.72 0.30
CA MET A 257 24.79 -2.68 0.74
C MET A 257 24.59 -3.84 -0.27
N GLY A 258 25.30 -3.82 -1.40
CA GLY A 258 25.30 -4.89 -2.39
C GLY A 258 24.00 -4.98 -3.19
N THR A 259 23.30 -3.87 -3.40
CA THR A 259 22.05 -3.82 -4.19
C THR A 259 22.31 -4.24 -5.62
N THR A 260 21.55 -5.21 -6.10
CA THR A 260 21.66 -5.71 -7.49
C THR A 260 20.56 -5.16 -8.39
N HIS A 261 19.39 -4.87 -7.82
CA HIS A 261 18.21 -4.40 -8.54
C HIS A 261 17.58 -3.22 -7.79
N VAL A 262 17.30 -2.14 -8.51
CA VAL A 262 16.70 -0.92 -7.99
C VAL A 262 15.32 -0.73 -8.60
N ILE A 263 14.28 -0.87 -7.78
CA ILE A 263 12.89 -0.63 -8.16
C ILE A 263 12.50 0.78 -7.69
N ARG A 264 11.93 1.59 -8.58
CA ARG A 264 11.44 2.93 -8.26
C ARG A 264 10.45 3.42 -9.31
N GLY A 265 9.72 4.49 -9.03
CA GLY A 265 8.79 5.09 -9.97
C GLY A 265 9.48 5.71 -11.20
N GLU A 266 8.78 5.76 -12.33
CA GLU A 266 9.30 6.30 -13.59
C GLU A 266 9.62 7.80 -13.53
N GLU A 267 9.14 8.52 -12.52
CA GLU A 267 9.51 9.91 -12.25
C GLU A 267 11.01 10.10 -11.99
N TRP A 268 11.74 9.02 -11.70
CA TRP A 268 13.19 9.02 -11.50
C TRP A 268 13.99 8.78 -12.78
N LEU A 269 13.34 8.50 -13.91
CA LEU A 269 14.04 8.32 -15.20
C LEU A 269 14.92 9.51 -15.60
N PRO A 270 14.46 10.77 -15.44
CA PRO A 270 15.31 11.94 -15.76
C PRO A 270 16.59 12.02 -14.93
N SER A 271 16.59 11.43 -13.73
CA SER A 271 17.77 11.40 -12.85
C SER A 271 18.73 10.25 -13.13
N LEU A 272 18.36 9.29 -13.97
CA LEU A 272 19.17 8.12 -14.23
C LEU A 272 20.55 8.43 -14.84
N PRO A 273 20.71 9.38 -15.78
CA PRO A 273 22.03 9.77 -16.28
C PRO A 273 22.98 10.26 -15.17
N LYS A 274 22.48 11.00 -14.17
CA LYS A 274 23.25 11.42 -12.98
C LYS A 274 23.77 10.22 -12.19
N HIS A 275 22.92 9.22 -11.99
CA HIS A 275 23.30 8.00 -11.26
C HIS A 275 24.32 7.17 -12.05
N ILE A 276 24.12 6.99 -13.36
CA ILE A 276 25.09 6.29 -14.23
C ILE A 276 26.46 6.97 -14.16
N GLN A 277 26.50 8.31 -14.23
CA GLN A 277 27.74 9.07 -14.11
C GLN A 277 28.41 8.87 -12.74
N LEU A 278 27.62 8.90 -11.65
CA LEU A 278 28.15 8.67 -10.29
C LEU A 278 28.73 7.28 -10.12
N PHE A 279 28.03 6.22 -10.54
CA PHE A 279 28.57 4.86 -10.48
C PHE A 279 29.89 4.73 -11.25
N ARG A 280 29.97 5.35 -12.44
CA ARG A 280 31.19 5.38 -13.24
C ARG A 280 32.32 6.12 -12.53
N TYR A 281 32.05 7.31 -11.96
CA TYR A 281 33.06 8.14 -11.29
C TYR A 281 33.58 7.50 -10.00
N LEU A 282 32.71 6.84 -9.27
CA LEU A 282 33.08 6.12 -8.04
C LEU A 282 33.79 4.78 -8.33
N GLY A 283 33.72 4.27 -9.58
CA GLY A 283 34.26 2.95 -9.94
C GLY A 283 33.36 1.80 -9.50
N PHE A 284 32.08 2.06 -9.25
CA PHE A 284 31.13 1.08 -8.75
C PHE A 284 30.42 0.33 -9.88
N LYS A 285 30.07 -0.94 -9.62
CA LYS A 285 29.18 -1.68 -10.51
C LYS A 285 27.77 -1.13 -10.42
N GLN A 286 27.23 -0.71 -11.55
CA GLN A 286 25.85 -0.20 -11.63
C GLN A 286 24.85 -1.33 -11.38
N PRO A 287 23.79 -1.11 -10.54
CA PRO A 287 22.68 -2.04 -10.38
C PRO A 287 21.81 -2.06 -11.65
N LYS A 288 20.96 -3.09 -11.79
CA LYS A 288 19.88 -3.10 -12.78
C LYS A 288 18.72 -2.25 -12.28
N TYR A 289 18.12 -1.48 -13.17
CA TYR A 289 16.98 -0.62 -12.83
C TYR A 289 15.66 -1.16 -13.37
N LEU A 290 14.61 -0.92 -12.59
CA LEU A 290 13.21 -1.23 -12.90
C LEU A 290 12.38 0.03 -12.60
N HIS A 291 12.01 0.77 -13.63
CA HIS A 291 11.18 1.95 -13.48
C HIS A 291 9.72 1.59 -13.68
N THR A 292 8.98 1.56 -12.57
CA THR A 292 7.55 1.23 -12.56
C THR A 292 6.73 2.40 -13.07
N ALA A 293 5.73 2.11 -13.88
CA ALA A 293 4.74 3.10 -14.25
C ALA A 293 3.88 3.49 -13.02
N GLN A 294 3.23 4.63 -13.10
CA GLN A 294 2.43 5.18 -11.99
C GLN A 294 1.16 4.38 -11.74
N VAL A 295 0.73 4.34 -10.49
CA VAL A 295 -0.63 3.92 -10.15
C VAL A 295 -1.58 5.07 -10.49
N LEU A 296 -2.55 4.79 -11.32
CA LEU A 296 -3.53 5.73 -11.85
C LEU A 296 -4.90 5.51 -11.21
N ARG A 297 -5.75 6.51 -11.24
CA ARG A 297 -7.18 6.42 -10.96
C ARG A 297 -7.99 7.12 -12.06
N LEU A 298 -9.27 6.86 -12.12
CA LEU A 298 -10.18 7.67 -12.93
C LEU A 298 -10.63 8.89 -12.12
N ASP A 299 -10.72 10.04 -12.77
CA ASP A 299 -11.43 11.21 -12.23
C ASP A 299 -12.94 11.11 -12.51
N GLU A 300 -13.71 12.11 -12.08
CA GLU A 300 -15.17 12.18 -12.28
C GLU A 300 -15.58 12.21 -13.76
N GLU A 301 -14.67 12.64 -14.64
CA GLU A 301 -14.88 12.70 -16.10
C GLU A 301 -14.40 11.41 -16.81
N GLY A 302 -13.84 10.44 -16.07
CA GLY A 302 -13.32 9.19 -16.60
C GLY A 302 -11.89 9.27 -17.16
N ASN A 303 -11.16 10.38 -16.93
CA ASN A 303 -9.78 10.52 -17.36
C ASN A 303 -8.82 9.85 -16.37
N LYS A 304 -7.75 9.27 -16.89
CA LYS A 304 -6.69 8.66 -16.07
C LYS A 304 -5.81 9.76 -15.45
N LYS A 305 -5.74 9.79 -14.13
CA LYS A 305 -4.85 10.68 -13.35
C LYS A 305 -4.01 9.86 -12.37
N LYS A 306 -2.83 10.35 -12.02
CA LYS A 306 -1.98 9.76 -10.97
C LYS A 306 -2.76 9.72 -9.65
N LEU A 307 -2.71 8.59 -8.95
CA LEU A 307 -3.22 8.45 -7.59
C LEU A 307 -2.38 9.34 -6.67
N SER A 308 -2.97 10.40 -6.14
CA SER A 308 -2.29 11.40 -5.31
C SER A 308 -2.52 11.15 -3.83
N LYS A 309 -1.67 11.72 -2.96
CA LYS A 309 -1.76 11.58 -1.48
C LYS A 309 -3.11 12.01 -0.88
N ARG A 310 -3.93 12.78 -1.60
CA ARG A 310 -5.24 13.27 -1.15
C ARG A 310 -6.41 12.40 -1.61
N ASP A 311 -6.16 11.47 -2.52
CA ASP A 311 -7.19 10.61 -3.06
C ASP A 311 -7.53 9.49 -2.07
N ARG A 312 -8.80 9.07 -2.06
CA ARG A 312 -9.25 7.93 -1.27
C ARG A 312 -8.52 6.66 -1.73
N GLY A 313 -8.02 5.88 -0.79
CA GLY A 313 -7.24 4.67 -1.05
C GLY A 313 -5.77 4.92 -1.40
N ALA A 314 -5.31 6.17 -1.31
CA ALA A 314 -3.88 6.49 -1.50
C ALA A 314 -3.03 6.11 -0.29
N LYS A 315 -3.61 6.07 0.92
CA LYS A 315 -2.92 5.73 2.16
C LYS A 315 -3.23 4.29 2.55
N MET A 316 -2.20 3.54 2.92
CA MET A 316 -2.38 2.15 3.34
C MET A 316 -3.22 2.03 4.63
N GLU A 317 -3.09 2.97 5.54
CA GLU A 317 -3.86 3.03 6.78
C GLU A 317 -5.37 3.27 6.56
N ASP A 318 -5.78 3.82 5.40
CA ASP A 318 -7.20 4.02 5.08
C ASP A 318 -7.94 2.67 4.95
N TYR A 319 -7.24 1.61 4.51
CA TYR A 319 -7.84 0.28 4.31
C TYR A 319 -8.22 -0.38 5.64
N ASP A 320 -7.45 -0.13 6.71
CA ASP A 320 -7.75 -0.63 8.05
C ASP A 320 -9.07 -0.03 8.56
N GLY A 321 -9.24 1.30 8.41
CA GLY A 321 -10.48 1.99 8.78
C GLY A 321 -11.69 1.55 7.95
N LEU A 322 -11.48 1.21 6.67
CA LEU A 322 -12.51 0.64 5.81
C LEU A 322 -12.79 -0.84 6.14
N GLY A 323 -11.89 -1.51 6.86
CA GLY A 323 -12.02 -2.88 7.30
C GLY A 323 -11.64 -3.92 6.25
N TYR A 324 -10.78 -3.60 5.29
CA TYR A 324 -10.25 -4.62 4.38
C TYR A 324 -9.23 -5.50 5.09
N PRO A 325 -9.36 -6.85 5.01
CA PRO A 325 -8.28 -7.73 5.44
C PRO A 325 -6.97 -7.40 4.73
N PRO A 326 -5.81 -7.42 5.41
CA PRO A 326 -4.51 -7.21 4.77
C PRO A 326 -4.27 -8.13 3.58
N GLU A 327 -4.67 -9.40 3.66
CA GLU A 327 -4.58 -10.39 2.59
C GLU A 327 -5.34 -9.96 1.33
N SER A 328 -6.51 -9.32 1.51
CA SER A 328 -7.32 -8.82 0.39
C SER A 328 -6.60 -7.71 -0.37
N VAL A 329 -5.96 -6.79 0.36
CA VAL A 329 -5.20 -5.69 -0.24
C VAL A 329 -3.95 -6.20 -0.95
N ILE A 330 -3.26 -7.19 -0.37
CA ILE A 330 -2.09 -7.83 -0.99
C ILE A 330 -2.50 -8.60 -2.26
N GLU A 331 -3.56 -9.39 -2.23
CA GLU A 331 -4.03 -10.08 -3.44
C GLU A 331 -4.46 -9.11 -4.54
N TYR A 332 -5.11 -8.01 -4.17
CA TYR A 332 -5.44 -6.96 -5.11
C TYR A 332 -4.18 -6.32 -5.73
N LEU A 333 -3.16 -6.01 -4.92
CA LEU A 333 -1.88 -5.52 -5.41
C LEU A 333 -1.24 -6.50 -6.40
N MET A 334 -1.28 -7.80 -6.12
CA MET A 334 -0.75 -8.83 -7.03
C MET A 334 -1.47 -8.84 -8.38
N THR A 335 -2.78 -8.56 -8.43
CA THR A 335 -3.51 -8.43 -9.71
C THR A 335 -3.04 -7.23 -10.54
N LEU A 336 -2.62 -6.15 -9.86
CA LEU A 336 -2.06 -4.96 -10.52
C LEU A 336 -0.61 -5.16 -10.97
N LEU A 337 0.14 -5.99 -10.26
CA LEU A 337 1.56 -6.27 -10.54
C LEU A 337 1.74 -7.15 -11.77
N ASN A 338 0.95 -8.22 -11.90
CA ASN A 338 1.08 -9.17 -12.99
C ASN A 338 -0.27 -9.55 -13.58
N SER A 339 -0.40 -9.36 -14.89
CA SER A 339 -1.66 -9.61 -15.64
C SER A 339 -2.16 -11.06 -15.60
N ASN A 340 -1.32 -12.03 -15.24
CA ASN A 340 -1.66 -13.45 -15.15
C ASN A 340 -1.85 -13.95 -13.71
N TYR A 341 -1.82 -13.05 -12.72
CA TYR A 341 -1.99 -13.47 -11.32
C TYR A 341 -3.38 -14.05 -11.04
N GLU A 342 -4.43 -13.41 -11.53
CA GLU A 342 -5.81 -13.86 -11.30
C GLU A 342 -6.07 -15.26 -11.87
N GLU A 343 -5.57 -15.53 -13.08
CA GLU A 343 -5.70 -16.84 -13.70
C GLU A 343 -4.95 -17.91 -12.90
N TRP A 344 -3.71 -17.59 -12.48
CA TRP A 344 -2.92 -18.51 -11.66
C TRP A 344 -3.60 -18.78 -10.32
N HIS A 345 -4.11 -17.73 -9.65
CA HIS A 345 -4.76 -17.87 -8.34
C HIS A 345 -6.06 -18.67 -8.44
N ALA A 346 -6.84 -18.48 -9.51
CA ALA A 346 -8.04 -19.28 -9.76
C ALA A 346 -7.74 -20.79 -9.93
N GLN A 347 -6.57 -21.13 -10.48
CA GLN A 347 -6.09 -22.52 -10.62
C GLN A 347 -5.41 -23.05 -9.35
N ASN A 348 -4.97 -22.17 -8.45
CA ASN A 348 -4.22 -22.48 -7.23
C ASN A 348 -4.82 -21.75 -6.01
N PRO A 349 -6.11 -21.94 -5.68
CA PRO A 349 -6.81 -21.11 -4.69
C PRO A 349 -6.27 -21.24 -3.26
N ASP A 350 -5.63 -22.38 -2.95
CA ASP A 350 -5.08 -22.68 -1.63
C ASP A 350 -3.58 -22.33 -1.50
N GLN A 351 -2.97 -21.82 -2.58
CA GLN A 351 -1.56 -21.42 -2.55
C GLN A 351 -1.42 -19.96 -2.10
N PRO A 352 -0.43 -19.64 -1.26
CA PRO A 352 -0.15 -18.26 -0.90
C PRO A 352 0.34 -17.46 -2.12
N TYR A 353 0.11 -16.15 -2.14
CA TYR A 353 0.58 -15.27 -3.22
C TYR A 353 2.10 -15.38 -3.45
N THR A 354 2.86 -15.75 -2.41
CA THR A 354 4.31 -15.95 -2.48
C THR A 354 4.73 -17.13 -3.37
N ALA A 355 3.84 -18.09 -3.61
CA ALA A 355 4.08 -19.20 -4.54
C ALA A 355 3.90 -18.81 -6.01
N PHE A 356 3.29 -17.64 -6.29
CA PHE A 356 3.10 -17.16 -7.64
C PHE A 356 4.44 -16.87 -8.33
N PRO A 357 4.68 -17.41 -9.56
CA PRO A 357 5.91 -17.15 -10.31
C PRO A 357 5.88 -15.72 -10.90
N PHE A 358 6.19 -14.74 -10.07
CA PHE A 358 6.20 -13.32 -10.45
C PHE A 358 7.20 -13.06 -11.58
N SER A 359 6.80 -12.28 -12.58
CA SER A 359 7.64 -11.93 -13.71
C SER A 359 7.54 -10.45 -14.08
N VAL A 360 8.68 -9.77 -14.07
CA VAL A 360 8.79 -8.37 -14.52
C VAL A 360 8.27 -8.18 -15.94
N LYS A 361 8.42 -9.19 -16.80
CA LYS A 361 7.96 -9.15 -18.21
C LYS A 361 6.42 -9.10 -18.35
N LYS A 362 5.68 -9.40 -17.28
CA LYS A 362 4.21 -9.36 -17.24
C LYS A 362 3.67 -8.10 -16.56
N MET A 363 4.56 -7.19 -16.18
CA MET A 363 4.19 -5.90 -15.61
C MET A 363 3.72 -4.92 -16.69
N SER A 364 2.78 -4.04 -16.34
CA SER A 364 2.34 -2.96 -17.23
C SER A 364 3.42 -1.88 -17.37
N THR A 365 3.71 -1.48 -18.60
CA THR A 365 4.61 -0.37 -18.92
C THR A 365 3.92 1.00 -18.92
N SER A 366 2.59 1.03 -18.98
CA SER A 366 1.76 2.25 -19.09
C SER A 366 1.01 2.63 -17.82
N GLY A 367 1.23 1.88 -16.72
CA GLY A 367 0.56 2.08 -15.44
C GLY A 367 -0.56 1.07 -15.18
N CYS A 368 -0.96 1.00 -13.93
CA CYS A 368 -2.09 0.21 -13.47
C CYS A 368 -3.18 1.14 -12.95
N LEU A 369 -4.42 0.75 -13.16
CA LEU A 369 -5.58 1.51 -12.70
C LEU A 369 -6.02 0.99 -11.34
N PHE A 370 -5.98 1.86 -10.33
CA PHE A 370 -6.58 1.61 -9.03
C PHE A 370 -8.11 1.68 -9.16
N ASP A 371 -8.80 0.63 -8.70
CA ASP A 371 -10.25 0.49 -8.78
C ASP A 371 -10.78 -0.17 -7.51
N PHE A 372 -11.68 0.52 -6.79
CA PHE A 372 -12.32 0.00 -5.58
C PHE A 372 -13.28 -1.16 -5.86
N ASP A 373 -13.97 -1.16 -6.99
CA ASP A 373 -14.90 -2.25 -7.34
C ASP A 373 -14.11 -3.54 -7.55
N LYS A 374 -12.96 -3.44 -8.21
CA LYS A 374 -12.05 -4.58 -8.36
C LYS A 374 -11.47 -5.04 -7.02
N LEU A 375 -11.09 -4.12 -6.14
CA LEU A 375 -10.65 -4.46 -4.78
C LEU A 375 -11.76 -5.19 -4.02
N ASN A 376 -13.00 -4.70 -4.10
CA ASN A 376 -14.16 -5.35 -3.47
C ASN A 376 -14.36 -6.77 -3.99
N ASP A 377 -14.27 -6.99 -5.29
CA ASP A 377 -14.42 -8.33 -5.89
C ASP A 377 -13.32 -9.29 -5.43
N VAL A 378 -12.07 -8.84 -5.40
CA VAL A 378 -10.94 -9.63 -4.87
C VAL A 378 -11.16 -9.93 -3.40
N SER A 379 -11.53 -8.93 -2.61
CA SER A 379 -11.72 -9.08 -1.16
C SER A 379 -12.86 -10.02 -0.81
N LYS A 380 -13.99 -9.96 -1.53
CA LYS A 380 -15.09 -10.93 -1.37
C LYS A 380 -14.62 -12.37 -1.62
N ASN A 381 -13.73 -12.58 -2.58
CA ASN A 381 -13.16 -13.90 -2.83
C ASN A 381 -12.23 -14.35 -1.69
N VAL A 382 -11.40 -13.45 -1.16
CA VAL A 382 -10.51 -13.74 -0.03
C VAL A 382 -11.34 -14.10 1.21
N ILE A 383 -12.27 -13.22 1.60
CA ILE A 383 -13.10 -13.42 2.80
C ILE A 383 -13.97 -14.67 2.69
N ALA A 384 -14.45 -15.01 1.50
CA ALA A 384 -15.26 -16.23 1.28
C ALA A 384 -14.48 -17.53 1.55
N ARG A 385 -13.15 -17.51 1.42
CA ARG A 385 -12.27 -18.66 1.72
C ARG A 385 -11.84 -18.74 3.19
N MET A 386 -11.95 -17.66 3.95
CA MET A 386 -11.62 -17.64 5.38
C MET A 386 -12.55 -18.56 6.17
N THR A 387 -12.06 -19.12 7.26
CA THR A 387 -12.92 -19.85 8.22
C THR A 387 -13.87 -18.88 8.94
N ALA A 388 -14.89 -19.39 9.58
CA ALA A 388 -15.79 -18.54 10.37
C ALA A 388 -15.05 -17.90 11.54
N GLU A 389 -14.13 -18.63 12.16
CA GLU A 389 -13.25 -18.19 13.24
C GLU A 389 -12.37 -17.01 12.80
N ASP A 390 -11.75 -17.10 11.62
CA ASP A 390 -10.91 -16.02 11.06
C ASP A 390 -11.75 -14.76 10.81
N VAL A 391 -12.97 -14.93 10.29
CA VAL A 391 -13.88 -13.79 10.05
C VAL A 391 -14.34 -13.16 11.35
N VAL A 392 -14.71 -13.96 12.37
CA VAL A 392 -15.07 -13.44 13.70
C VAL A 392 -13.89 -12.68 14.29
N ALA A 393 -12.67 -13.23 14.22
CA ALA A 393 -11.47 -12.56 14.71
C ALA A 393 -11.21 -11.24 13.97
N GLY A 394 -11.29 -11.25 12.65
CA GLY A 394 -11.09 -10.06 11.82
C GLY A 394 -12.12 -8.96 12.07
N VAL A 395 -13.41 -9.31 12.10
CA VAL A 395 -14.49 -8.35 12.37
C VAL A 395 -14.38 -7.80 13.79
N THR A 396 -14.08 -8.65 14.78
CA THR A 396 -13.95 -8.23 16.19
C THR A 396 -12.76 -7.30 16.35
N GLY A 397 -11.58 -7.64 15.79
CA GLY A 397 -10.39 -6.81 15.86
C GLY A 397 -10.57 -5.45 15.19
N TRP A 398 -11.26 -5.40 14.05
CA TRP A 398 -11.64 -4.15 13.41
C TRP A 398 -12.60 -3.34 14.29
N ALA A 399 -13.64 -3.99 14.83
CA ALA A 399 -14.65 -3.34 15.64
C ALA A 399 -14.07 -2.77 16.95
N GLU A 400 -13.09 -3.42 17.57
CA GLU A 400 -12.40 -2.91 18.76
C GLU A 400 -11.77 -1.52 18.53
N GLN A 401 -11.31 -1.25 17.32
CA GLN A 401 -10.66 0.01 16.98
C GLN A 401 -11.65 1.06 16.44
N PHE A 402 -12.64 0.63 15.64
CA PHE A 402 -13.47 1.54 14.84
C PHE A 402 -14.95 1.54 15.25
N ASP A 403 -15.40 0.54 16.01
CA ASP A 403 -16.81 0.39 16.46
C ASP A 403 -16.91 -0.42 17.75
N PRO A 404 -16.47 0.15 18.91
CA PRO A 404 -16.40 -0.58 20.18
C PRO A 404 -17.75 -1.13 20.68
N GLU A 405 -18.86 -0.48 20.31
CA GLU A 405 -20.21 -0.96 20.67
C GLU A 405 -20.53 -2.29 19.97
N PHE A 406 -20.19 -2.38 18.69
CA PHE A 406 -20.35 -3.63 17.94
C PHE A 406 -19.39 -4.72 18.41
N ALA A 407 -18.15 -4.36 18.75
CA ALA A 407 -17.19 -5.28 19.36
C ALA A 407 -17.74 -5.89 20.67
N SER A 408 -18.39 -5.09 21.49
CA SER A 408 -19.04 -5.55 22.72
C SER A 408 -20.12 -6.60 22.44
N CYS A 409 -20.98 -6.35 21.44
CA CYS A 409 -22.01 -7.31 21.03
C CYS A 409 -21.43 -8.65 20.55
N LEU A 410 -20.31 -8.62 19.80
CA LEU A 410 -19.65 -9.85 19.34
C LEU A 410 -19.03 -10.66 20.48
N LYS A 411 -18.50 -9.97 21.49
CA LYS A 411 -17.82 -10.59 22.66
C LYS A 411 -18.81 -11.08 23.73
N GLU A 412 -20.00 -10.50 23.81
CA GLU A 412 -21.03 -10.90 24.77
C GLU A 412 -21.48 -12.34 24.54
N ASP A 413 -21.58 -12.77 23.27
CA ASP A 413 -21.95 -14.12 22.89
C ASP A 413 -21.08 -14.61 21.71
N PRO A 414 -19.87 -15.14 21.98
CA PRO A 414 -18.95 -15.61 20.94
C PRO A 414 -19.52 -16.78 20.12
N ASP A 415 -20.31 -17.67 20.74
CA ASP A 415 -20.90 -18.81 20.04
C ASP A 415 -21.94 -18.34 19.02
N LYS A 416 -22.75 -17.35 19.39
CA LYS A 416 -23.69 -16.69 18.47
C LYS A 416 -22.94 -15.98 17.34
N ALA A 417 -21.87 -15.26 17.63
CA ALA A 417 -21.04 -14.60 16.60
C ALA A 417 -20.49 -15.63 15.61
N LEU A 418 -19.94 -16.75 16.11
CA LEU A 418 -19.45 -17.85 15.28
C LEU A 418 -20.55 -18.47 14.42
N ALA A 419 -21.74 -18.73 15.01
CA ALA A 419 -22.87 -19.27 14.26
C ALA A 419 -23.32 -18.33 13.13
N ILE A 420 -23.37 -17.01 13.38
CA ILE A 420 -23.72 -15.99 12.38
C ILE A 420 -22.74 -16.00 11.20
N PHE A 421 -21.43 -15.97 11.48
CA PHE A 421 -20.40 -15.92 10.42
C PHE A 421 -20.12 -17.29 9.79
N SER A 422 -20.68 -18.39 10.31
CA SER A 422 -20.67 -19.71 9.70
C SER A 422 -21.70 -19.87 8.56
N ILE A 423 -22.70 -19.00 8.49
CA ILE A 423 -23.78 -19.09 7.49
C ILE A 423 -23.21 -19.05 6.07
N GLY A 424 -23.39 -20.14 5.31
CA GLY A 424 -22.97 -20.23 3.92
C GLY A 424 -21.45 -20.35 3.69
N ARG A 425 -20.66 -20.67 4.74
CA ARG A 425 -19.22 -20.96 4.65
C ARG A 425 -18.93 -22.45 4.56
N GLY A 426 -17.71 -22.79 4.15
CA GLY A 426 -17.21 -24.17 4.09
C GLY A 426 -17.81 -25.03 2.99
N GLY A 427 -18.72 -24.53 2.18
CA GLY A 427 -19.32 -25.24 1.05
C GLY A 427 -18.51 -25.11 -0.25
N LYS A 428 -18.89 -25.90 -1.28
CA LYS A 428 -18.28 -25.83 -2.63
C LYS A 428 -18.41 -24.44 -3.30
N LYS A 429 -19.40 -23.64 -2.89
CA LYS A 429 -19.66 -22.30 -3.38
C LYS A 429 -19.94 -21.38 -2.17
N PRO A 430 -18.90 -20.96 -1.46
CA PRO A 430 -19.08 -20.06 -0.31
C PRO A 430 -19.69 -18.74 -0.74
N ARG A 431 -20.47 -18.13 0.15
CA ARG A 431 -21.12 -16.85 -0.12
C ARG A 431 -20.08 -15.71 -0.14
N LYS A 432 -20.34 -14.70 -0.97
CA LYS A 432 -19.49 -13.51 -1.18
C LYS A 432 -20.25 -12.24 -0.82
N ASP A 433 -20.81 -12.18 0.39
CA ASP A 433 -21.80 -11.16 0.78
C ASP A 433 -21.17 -9.80 1.08
N PHE A 434 -19.93 -9.77 1.58
CA PHE A 434 -19.26 -8.53 1.99
C PHE A 434 -17.79 -8.52 1.59
N ALA A 435 -17.28 -7.30 1.33
CA ALA A 435 -15.92 -7.06 0.87
C ALA A 435 -14.97 -6.62 2.00
N ASN A 436 -15.49 -6.20 3.14
CA ASN A 436 -14.72 -5.69 4.26
C ASN A 436 -15.50 -5.86 5.57
N TRP A 437 -14.87 -5.60 6.70
CA TRP A 437 -15.46 -5.81 8.02
C TRP A 437 -16.59 -4.84 8.33
N LYS A 438 -16.56 -3.63 7.76
CA LYS A 438 -17.65 -2.67 7.87
C LYS A 438 -18.91 -3.16 7.14
N ASP A 439 -18.73 -3.72 5.94
CA ASP A 439 -19.83 -4.35 5.19
C ASP A 439 -20.35 -5.59 5.94
N ALA A 440 -19.42 -6.39 6.53
CA ALA A 440 -19.78 -7.55 7.34
C ALA A 440 -20.69 -7.15 8.52
N LYS A 441 -20.33 -6.09 9.27
CA LYS A 441 -21.21 -5.52 10.30
C LYS A 441 -22.58 -5.19 9.70
N THR A 442 -22.59 -4.41 8.64
CA THR A 442 -23.85 -3.97 8.00
C THR A 442 -24.72 -5.16 7.60
N PHE A 443 -24.11 -6.26 7.14
CA PHE A 443 -24.81 -7.45 6.69
C PHE A 443 -25.43 -8.26 7.84
N VAL A 444 -24.79 -8.30 9.03
CA VAL A 444 -25.21 -9.14 10.16
C VAL A 444 -25.75 -8.40 11.37
N GLN A 445 -25.67 -7.08 11.43
CA GLN A 445 -26.01 -6.28 12.60
C GLN A 445 -27.46 -6.49 13.12
N PHE A 446 -28.38 -6.88 12.24
CA PHE A 446 -29.77 -7.15 12.63
C PHE A 446 -29.90 -8.33 13.63
N PHE A 447 -28.91 -9.20 13.77
CA PHE A 447 -28.92 -10.24 14.80
C PHE A 447 -28.83 -9.69 16.23
N TYR A 448 -28.37 -8.43 16.37
CA TYR A 448 -28.17 -7.77 17.66
C TYR A 448 -29.23 -6.71 17.88
N GLY A 449 -29.96 -6.83 19.02
CA GLY A 449 -31.09 -5.97 19.34
C GLY A 449 -30.87 -4.46 19.18
N PRO A 450 -29.73 -3.89 19.64
CA PRO A 450 -29.46 -2.45 19.48
C PRO A 450 -29.41 -1.97 18.02
N TYR A 451 -29.12 -2.85 17.07
CA TYR A 451 -29.00 -2.51 15.65
C TYR A 451 -30.18 -2.96 14.79
N PHE A 452 -31.12 -3.75 15.35
CA PHE A 452 -32.29 -4.19 14.59
C PHE A 452 -33.21 -3.01 14.24
N ARG A 453 -33.46 -2.84 12.93
CA ARG A 453 -34.35 -1.82 12.35
C ARG A 453 -35.06 -2.41 11.15
N ILE A 454 -36.29 -1.96 10.89
CA ILE A 454 -36.97 -2.20 9.60
C ILE A 454 -36.46 -1.13 8.64
N GLU A 455 -35.73 -1.56 7.63
CA GLU A 455 -35.04 -0.69 6.64
C GLU A 455 -35.74 -0.74 5.28
N ASP A 456 -36.36 -1.88 4.94
CA ASP A 456 -37.06 -2.09 3.67
C ASP A 456 -38.55 -2.33 3.89
N GLU A 457 -39.37 -2.07 2.86
CA GLU A 457 -40.80 -2.26 2.86
C GLU A 457 -41.24 -3.31 1.85
N ALA A 458 -42.37 -3.98 2.10
CA ALA A 458 -42.99 -4.92 1.18
C ALA A 458 -43.87 -4.16 0.16
N GLU A 459 -43.26 -3.67 -0.91
CA GLU A 459 -43.91 -2.94 -1.98
C GLU A 459 -44.96 -3.81 -2.71
N GLY A 460 -46.11 -3.22 -3.05
CA GLY A 460 -47.12 -3.85 -3.88
C GLY A 460 -48.14 -4.74 -3.12
N PHE A 461 -48.06 -4.84 -1.80
CA PHE A 461 -48.98 -5.63 -0.97
C PHE A 461 -49.63 -4.78 0.11
N ASP A 462 -50.90 -5.09 0.41
CA ASP A 462 -51.64 -4.44 1.50
C ASP A 462 -51.06 -4.87 2.88
N GLY A 463 -50.77 -3.92 3.74
CA GLY A 463 -50.24 -4.16 5.07
C GLY A 463 -51.10 -5.08 5.93
N LYS A 464 -52.44 -4.99 5.81
CA LYS A 464 -53.36 -5.89 6.53
C LYS A 464 -53.26 -7.34 6.05
N LEU A 465 -53.05 -7.56 4.76
CA LEU A 465 -52.83 -8.87 4.20
C LEU A 465 -51.52 -9.47 4.72
N ILE A 466 -50.44 -8.68 4.72
CA ILE A 466 -49.15 -9.09 5.27
C ILE A 466 -49.28 -9.50 6.72
N ALA A 467 -49.96 -8.67 7.52
CA ALA A 467 -50.18 -8.94 8.95
C ALA A 467 -50.98 -10.24 9.18
N GLN A 468 -52.04 -10.49 8.39
CA GLN A 468 -52.82 -11.74 8.49
C GLN A 468 -51.98 -12.98 8.14
N ILE A 469 -51.15 -12.90 7.10
CA ILE A 469 -50.22 -13.99 6.70
C ILE A 469 -49.24 -14.30 7.83
N LEU A 470 -48.65 -13.25 8.41
CA LEU A 470 -47.67 -13.40 9.49
C LEU A 470 -48.28 -13.96 10.78
N GLU A 471 -49.53 -13.55 11.12
CA GLU A 471 -50.27 -14.09 12.26
C GLU A 471 -50.63 -15.57 12.03
N THR A 472 -51.14 -15.92 10.85
CA THR A 472 -51.42 -17.32 10.48
C THR A 472 -50.18 -18.18 10.50
N TYR A 473 -49.05 -17.63 10.06
CA TYR A 473 -47.76 -18.33 10.15
C TYR A 473 -47.40 -18.65 11.61
N LEU A 474 -47.57 -17.69 12.52
CA LEU A 474 -47.29 -17.89 13.96
C LEU A 474 -48.19 -18.94 14.62
N ASP A 475 -49.47 -19.06 14.20
CA ASP A 475 -50.39 -20.06 14.75
C ASP A 475 -49.97 -21.50 14.49
N GLY A 476 -49.21 -21.72 13.40
CA GLY A 476 -48.70 -23.05 13.03
C GLY A 476 -47.19 -23.20 13.19
N TYR A 477 -46.46 -22.18 13.69
CA TYR A 477 -45.02 -22.20 13.82
C TYR A 477 -44.53 -23.22 14.86
N ARG A 478 -43.60 -24.08 14.47
CA ARG A 478 -42.97 -25.10 15.33
C ARG A 478 -41.48 -24.91 15.31
N PRO A 479 -40.86 -24.51 16.43
CA PRO A 479 -39.39 -24.29 16.49
C PRO A 479 -38.57 -25.52 16.20
N GLU A 480 -39.10 -26.73 16.39
CA GLU A 480 -38.48 -28.05 16.19
C GLU A 480 -38.49 -28.51 14.72
N ASP A 481 -39.21 -27.87 13.83
CA ASP A 481 -39.27 -28.22 12.41
C ASP A 481 -37.88 -28.09 11.75
N ASP A 482 -37.54 -29.05 10.90
CA ASP A 482 -36.38 -28.90 10.02
C ASP A 482 -36.66 -27.90 8.88
N ALA A 483 -35.62 -27.56 8.11
CA ALA A 483 -35.73 -26.58 7.03
C ALA A 483 -36.80 -26.95 5.99
N ASN A 484 -37.04 -28.22 5.72
CA ASN A 484 -38.04 -28.67 4.76
C ASN A 484 -39.45 -28.51 5.34
N ALA A 485 -39.69 -29.01 6.55
CA ALA A 485 -40.97 -28.87 7.23
C ALA A 485 -41.34 -27.40 7.45
N TRP A 486 -40.39 -26.60 7.88
CA TRP A 486 -40.55 -25.14 7.99
C TRP A 486 -40.97 -24.50 6.65
N PHE A 487 -40.30 -24.85 5.52
CA PHE A 487 -40.62 -24.27 4.22
C PHE A 487 -41.98 -24.75 3.69
N GLU A 488 -42.35 -26.02 3.92
CA GLU A 488 -43.70 -26.52 3.61
C GLU A 488 -44.78 -25.76 4.41
N HIS A 489 -44.51 -25.39 5.66
CA HIS A 489 -45.40 -24.54 6.44
C HIS A 489 -45.56 -23.15 5.81
N VAL A 490 -44.44 -22.52 5.38
CA VAL A 490 -44.49 -21.22 4.68
C VAL A 490 -45.33 -21.29 3.41
N LYS A 491 -45.23 -22.38 2.62
CA LYS A 491 -46.04 -22.62 1.42
C LYS A 491 -47.52 -22.76 1.77
N ALA A 492 -47.82 -23.62 2.75
CA ALA A 492 -49.20 -23.90 3.17
C ALA A 492 -49.92 -22.62 3.67
N VAL A 493 -49.21 -21.76 4.38
CA VAL A 493 -49.74 -20.44 4.79
C VAL A 493 -49.97 -19.56 3.57
N GLY A 494 -49.02 -19.47 2.63
CA GLY A 494 -49.16 -18.67 1.41
C GLY A 494 -50.38 -19.09 0.56
N GLU A 495 -50.58 -20.40 0.38
CA GLU A 495 -51.69 -20.96 -0.40
C GLU A 495 -53.06 -20.56 0.16
N GLN A 496 -53.21 -20.41 1.48
CA GLN A 496 -54.46 -19.95 2.11
C GLN A 496 -54.86 -18.51 1.71
N TYR A 497 -53.87 -17.71 1.29
CA TYR A 497 -54.05 -16.33 0.87
C TYR A 497 -53.86 -16.13 -0.66
N GLY A 498 -53.86 -17.24 -1.44
CA GLY A 498 -53.78 -17.19 -2.87
C GLY A 498 -52.38 -16.96 -3.43
N PHE A 499 -51.30 -17.27 -2.66
CA PHE A 499 -49.94 -17.23 -3.13
C PHE A 499 -49.54 -18.58 -3.73
N CYS A 500 -48.88 -18.53 -4.88
CA CYS A 500 -48.43 -19.74 -5.56
C CYS A 500 -47.21 -20.36 -4.90
N SER A 501 -47.28 -21.63 -4.50
CA SER A 501 -46.15 -22.38 -3.93
C SER A 501 -45.19 -22.90 -5.01
N ASN A 502 -45.64 -23.00 -6.28
CA ASN A 502 -44.85 -23.47 -7.40
C ASN A 502 -44.32 -22.28 -8.23
N MET A 503 -43.05 -21.98 -8.10
CA MET A 503 -42.41 -20.85 -8.81
C MET A 503 -42.41 -20.98 -10.34
N LYS A 504 -42.50 -22.19 -10.89
CA LYS A 504 -42.62 -22.40 -12.36
C LYS A 504 -44.00 -22.01 -12.85
N GLU A 505 -45.03 -22.46 -12.15
CA GLU A 505 -46.43 -22.14 -12.43
C GLU A 505 -46.68 -20.63 -12.27
N TYR A 506 -46.15 -20.02 -11.21
CA TYR A 506 -46.25 -18.58 -11.00
C TYR A 506 -45.65 -17.76 -12.16
N ARG A 507 -44.51 -18.19 -12.72
CA ARG A 507 -43.88 -17.50 -13.88
C ARG A 507 -44.67 -17.64 -15.16
N GLU A 508 -45.38 -18.75 -15.34
CA GLU A 508 -46.21 -19.01 -16.54
C GLU A 508 -47.55 -18.25 -16.45
N HIS A 509 -48.14 -18.11 -15.25
CA HIS A 509 -49.47 -17.54 -15.05
C HIS A 509 -49.54 -16.67 -13.77
N PRO A 510 -48.76 -15.56 -13.69
CA PRO A 510 -48.72 -14.70 -12.50
C PRO A 510 -50.11 -14.05 -12.22
N GLU A 511 -50.93 -13.82 -13.24
CA GLU A 511 -52.25 -13.22 -13.16
C GLU A 511 -53.28 -14.04 -12.35
N ASN A 512 -53.02 -15.33 -12.13
CA ASN A 512 -53.90 -16.23 -11.39
C ASN A 512 -53.69 -16.17 -9.86
N TRP A 513 -52.68 -15.46 -9.39
CA TRP A 513 -52.18 -15.52 -8.02
C TRP A 513 -52.06 -14.14 -7.38
N THR A 514 -52.20 -14.04 -6.07
CA THR A 514 -51.92 -12.82 -5.30
C THR A 514 -50.42 -12.48 -5.33
N GLY A 515 -49.57 -13.52 -5.37
CA GLY A 515 -48.13 -13.46 -5.37
C GLY A 515 -47.55 -14.87 -5.37
N SER A 516 -46.28 -15.01 -4.98
CA SER A 516 -45.57 -16.28 -4.88
C SER A 516 -45.12 -16.60 -3.45
N VAL A 517 -44.69 -17.83 -3.20
CA VAL A 517 -44.06 -18.23 -1.92
C VAL A 517 -42.80 -17.40 -1.64
N GLY A 518 -42.15 -16.83 -2.66
CA GLY A 518 -41.07 -15.90 -2.51
C GLY A 518 -41.47 -14.61 -1.79
N ASP A 519 -42.70 -14.12 -2.06
CA ASP A 519 -43.23 -12.92 -1.42
C ASP A 519 -43.57 -13.21 0.05
N VAL A 520 -44.19 -14.36 0.36
CA VAL A 520 -44.43 -14.81 1.75
C VAL A 520 -43.13 -14.92 2.54
N SER A 521 -42.09 -15.53 1.90
CA SER A 521 -40.75 -15.60 2.50
C SER A 521 -40.13 -14.22 2.69
N MET A 522 -40.40 -13.25 1.80
CA MET A 522 -39.97 -11.87 1.95
C MET A 522 -40.66 -11.18 3.13
N PHE A 523 -41.92 -11.39 3.36
CA PHE A 523 -42.62 -10.83 4.52
C PHE A 523 -41.99 -11.32 5.85
N LEU A 524 -41.71 -12.62 5.94
CA LEU A 524 -40.98 -13.19 7.07
C LEU A 524 -39.56 -12.61 7.19
N ARG A 525 -38.88 -12.44 6.07
CA ARG A 525 -37.53 -11.86 6.04
C ARG A 525 -37.52 -10.43 6.55
N LEU A 526 -38.43 -9.58 6.09
CA LEU A 526 -38.58 -8.22 6.57
C LEU A 526 -38.88 -8.19 8.08
N ALA A 527 -39.80 -9.05 8.54
CA ALA A 527 -40.12 -9.16 9.96
C ALA A 527 -38.88 -9.53 10.81
N LEU A 528 -38.09 -10.48 10.36
CA LEU A 528 -36.94 -11.04 11.12
C LEU A 528 -35.65 -10.20 11.01
N THR A 529 -35.41 -9.61 9.85
CA THR A 529 -34.13 -8.96 9.53
C THR A 529 -34.22 -7.48 9.23
N GLY A 530 -35.45 -6.98 8.97
CA GLY A 530 -35.70 -5.61 8.53
C GLY A 530 -35.33 -5.34 7.07
N ARG A 531 -34.94 -6.34 6.29
CA ARG A 531 -34.35 -6.18 4.96
C ARG A 531 -34.88 -7.18 3.93
N LYS A 532 -34.92 -6.77 2.65
CA LYS A 532 -35.25 -7.65 1.52
C LYS A 532 -34.13 -8.68 1.22
N ASN A 533 -32.89 -8.38 1.60
CA ASN A 533 -31.74 -9.30 1.42
C ASN A 533 -31.14 -9.68 2.77
N SER A 534 -30.95 -10.97 2.99
CA SER A 534 -30.37 -11.53 4.21
C SER A 534 -29.72 -12.88 3.91
N PRO A 535 -28.96 -13.48 4.87
CA PRO A 535 -28.62 -14.89 4.82
C PRO A 535 -29.85 -15.81 4.72
N ASP A 536 -29.61 -17.12 4.68
CA ASP A 536 -30.68 -18.12 4.68
C ASP A 536 -31.65 -17.91 5.85
N LEU A 537 -32.94 -17.77 5.55
CA LEU A 537 -33.94 -17.32 6.51
C LEU A 537 -34.18 -18.33 7.63
N TYR A 538 -34.19 -19.63 7.29
CA TYR A 538 -34.32 -20.68 8.30
C TYR A 538 -33.15 -20.65 9.29
N THR A 539 -31.95 -20.55 8.80
CA THR A 539 -30.74 -20.43 9.65
C THR A 539 -30.77 -19.15 10.49
N VAL A 540 -31.23 -18.04 9.94
CA VAL A 540 -31.44 -16.79 10.69
C VAL A 540 -32.39 -17.01 11.88
N MET A 541 -33.51 -17.70 11.66
CA MET A 541 -34.48 -17.99 12.74
C MET A 541 -33.88 -18.90 13.82
N GLN A 542 -33.10 -19.91 13.44
CA GLN A 542 -32.44 -20.79 14.40
C GLN A 542 -31.46 -20.03 15.30
N ILE A 543 -30.70 -19.09 14.74
CA ILE A 543 -29.75 -18.25 15.51
C ILE A 543 -30.45 -17.23 16.39
N LEU A 544 -31.55 -16.62 15.92
CA LEU A 544 -32.36 -15.70 16.72
C LEU A 544 -33.07 -16.40 17.88
N GLY A 545 -33.42 -17.67 17.69
CA GLY A 545 -34.26 -18.46 18.59
C GLY A 545 -35.73 -18.16 18.42
N SER A 546 -36.59 -19.06 18.91
CA SER A 546 -38.06 -18.97 18.72
C SER A 546 -38.67 -17.72 19.35
N ALA A 547 -38.31 -17.42 20.60
CA ALA A 547 -38.86 -16.28 21.32
C ALA A 547 -38.60 -14.92 20.61
N GLU A 548 -37.37 -14.68 20.13
CA GLU A 548 -37.05 -13.44 19.43
C GLU A 548 -37.64 -13.42 18.01
N SER A 549 -37.70 -14.55 17.34
CA SER A 549 -38.33 -14.67 16.02
C SER A 549 -39.83 -14.35 16.11
N GLU A 550 -40.57 -14.94 17.06
CA GLU A 550 -41.97 -14.63 17.27
C GLU A 550 -42.19 -13.17 17.66
N ARG A 551 -41.38 -12.63 18.57
CA ARG A 551 -41.44 -11.22 18.96
C ARG A 551 -41.35 -10.28 17.77
N ARG A 552 -40.35 -10.49 16.90
CA ARG A 552 -40.13 -9.66 15.69
C ARG A 552 -41.29 -9.79 14.70
N ILE A 553 -41.75 -11.02 14.44
CA ILE A 553 -42.87 -11.24 13.52
C ILE A 553 -44.14 -10.54 14.03
N ARG A 554 -44.47 -10.66 15.33
CA ARG A 554 -45.64 -9.96 15.93
C ARG A 554 -45.49 -8.45 15.85
N MET A 555 -44.29 -7.93 16.11
CA MET A 555 -44.03 -6.49 16.03
C MET A 555 -44.25 -5.98 14.59
N TYR A 556 -43.67 -6.64 13.59
CA TYR A 556 -43.83 -6.22 12.20
C TYR A 556 -45.24 -6.38 11.68
N ALA A 557 -45.96 -7.44 12.08
CA ALA A 557 -47.40 -7.60 11.77
C ALA A 557 -48.25 -6.47 12.37
N ALA A 558 -47.96 -6.02 13.58
CA ALA A 558 -48.65 -4.90 14.19
C ALA A 558 -48.38 -3.57 13.46
N ASP A 559 -47.12 -3.33 13.03
CA ASP A 559 -46.74 -2.15 12.27
C ASP A 559 -47.43 -2.14 10.89
N CYS A 560 -47.50 -3.28 10.20
CA CYS A 560 -48.21 -3.40 8.92
C CYS A 560 -49.72 -3.14 9.02
N LYS A 561 -50.37 -3.39 10.18
CA LYS A 561 -51.79 -3.08 10.38
C LYS A 561 -52.07 -1.58 10.51
N ASN A 562 -51.08 -0.83 10.98
CA ASN A 562 -51.23 0.60 11.32
C ASN A 562 -50.83 1.50 10.12
N ASN A 563 -50.16 0.97 9.13
CA ASN A 563 -49.78 1.65 7.89
C ASN A 563 -50.70 1.21 6.74
#